data_1d54857317840c491c800a78ff41f465
#
_entry.id   1d54857317840c491c800a78ff41f465
#
_cell.length_a   1.000
_cell.length_b   1.000
_cell.length_c   1.000
_cell.angle_alpha   90.00
_cell.angle_beta   90.00
_cell.angle_gamma   90.00
#
_symmetry.space_group_name_H-M   'P 1'
#
loop_
_entity.id
_entity.type
_entity.pdbx_description
1 polymer ?
#
loop_
_entity_poly.entity_id
_entity_poly.type
_entity_poly.pdbx_seq_one_letter_code
_entity_poly.pdbx_strand_id
1 'polypeptide(L)'
;MKVIDLIHSNKKTAFSFEILPPLKGTGIEKLYQTIDTLREFDPKYINITTHRSEYVYKDLGNGLFQRNRLRRRPGTVAVAAAIQNKYNITVVPHILCSGFTREETEYVLLDLQFLNITELLV
;
A
#
# COMPACT_ATOMS: atom_id res chain seq x y z
N MET A 1 -11.71 10.99 -6.98
CA MET A 1 -11.29 12.41 -7.07
C MET A 1 -9.77 12.44 -7.01
N LYS A 2 -9.14 13.23 -7.84
CA LYS A 2 -7.67 13.31 -7.86
C LYS A 2 -7.14 14.04 -6.63
N VAL A 3 -5.96 13.67 -6.15
CA VAL A 3 -5.31 14.33 -5.01
C VAL A 3 -5.12 15.83 -5.29
N ILE A 4 -4.74 16.19 -6.50
CA ILE A 4 -4.58 17.60 -6.89
C ILE A 4 -5.90 18.39 -6.75
N ASP A 5 -7.02 17.79 -7.10
CA ASP A 5 -8.34 18.42 -6.96
C ASP A 5 -8.72 18.58 -5.48
N LEU A 6 -8.40 17.57 -4.66
CA LEU A 6 -8.62 17.61 -3.21
C LEU A 6 -7.83 18.72 -2.53
N ILE A 7 -6.59 18.94 -2.95
CA ILE A 7 -5.74 20.00 -2.42
C ILE A 7 -6.26 21.38 -2.85
N HIS A 8 -6.60 21.56 -4.12
CA HIS A 8 -7.02 22.84 -4.65
C HIS A 8 -8.43 23.26 -4.23
N SER A 9 -9.33 22.31 -4.04
CA SER A 9 -10.70 22.61 -3.60
C SER A 9 -10.80 22.98 -2.12
N ASN A 10 -9.78 22.73 -1.35
CA ASN A 10 -9.77 22.94 0.08
C ASN A 10 -9.33 24.37 0.42
N LYS A 11 -10.22 25.15 1.04
CA LYS A 11 -9.90 26.51 1.54
C LYS A 11 -9.07 26.50 2.84
N LYS A 12 -8.90 25.35 3.45
CA LYS A 12 -8.14 25.13 4.67
C LYS A 12 -7.02 24.11 4.41
N THR A 13 -6.12 23.95 5.36
CA THR A 13 -5.08 22.91 5.31
C THR A 13 -5.70 21.53 5.08
N ALA A 14 -5.27 20.85 4.03
CA ALA A 14 -5.65 19.47 3.76
C ALA A 14 -4.71 18.53 4.53
N PHE A 15 -5.28 17.64 5.33
CA PHE A 15 -4.53 16.60 6.02
C PHE A 15 -4.52 15.32 5.19
N SER A 16 -3.38 14.66 5.19
CA SER A 16 -3.24 13.29 4.70
C SER A 16 -2.39 12.50 5.70
N PHE A 17 -2.55 11.19 5.68
CA PHE A 17 -1.77 10.30 6.53
C PHE A 17 -1.09 9.26 5.65
N GLU A 18 0.04 8.78 6.13
CA GLU A 18 0.74 7.65 5.56
C GLU A 18 0.65 6.47 6.52
N ILE A 19 0.23 5.33 6.03
CA ILE A 19 0.11 4.12 6.82
C ILE A 19 1.04 3.04 6.31
N LEU A 20 1.50 2.24 7.26
CA LEU A 20 2.29 1.05 7.00
C LEU A 20 1.36 -0.17 7.02
N PRO A 21 1.33 -1.01 5.95
CA PRO A 21 0.59 -2.25 5.99
C PRO A 21 1.01 -3.11 7.19
N PRO A 22 0.07 -3.81 7.86
CA PRO A 22 0.37 -4.60 9.03
C PRO A 22 1.30 -5.78 8.71
N LEU A 23 1.96 -6.33 9.72
CA LEU A 23 2.75 -7.54 9.55
C LEU A 23 1.85 -8.74 9.24
N LYS A 24 2.39 -9.73 8.51
CA LYS A 24 1.70 -10.99 8.23
C LYS A 24 1.23 -11.64 9.54
N GLY A 25 0.04 -12.23 9.50
CA GLY A 25 -0.60 -12.79 10.68
C GLY A 25 -1.43 -11.78 11.50
N THR A 26 -1.34 -10.50 11.19
CA THR A 26 -2.22 -9.46 11.76
C THR A 26 -3.44 -9.31 10.86
N GLY A 27 -4.63 -9.33 11.47
CA GLY A 27 -5.88 -9.18 10.71
C GLY A 27 -6.15 -7.75 10.27
N ILE A 28 -7.18 -7.60 9.45
CA ILE A 28 -7.62 -6.32 8.90
C ILE A 28 -8.17 -5.36 9.97
N GLU A 29 -8.62 -5.89 11.09
CA GLU A 29 -9.26 -5.13 12.17
C GLU A 29 -8.34 -4.06 12.75
N LYS A 30 -7.05 -4.37 12.91
CA LYS A 30 -6.06 -3.41 13.41
C LYS A 30 -5.88 -2.24 12.45
N LEU A 31 -5.90 -2.51 11.15
CA LEU A 31 -5.88 -1.47 10.12
C LEU A 31 -7.10 -0.56 10.26
N TYR A 32 -8.27 -1.14 10.37
CA TYR A 32 -9.51 -0.39 10.50
C TYR A 32 -9.56 0.45 11.77
N GLN A 33 -9.11 -0.08 12.90
CA GLN A 33 -9.00 0.71 14.15
C GLN A 33 -8.10 1.93 13.98
N THR A 34 -6.98 1.78 13.28
CA THR A 34 -6.08 2.90 12.97
C THR A 34 -6.79 3.95 12.11
N ILE A 35 -7.45 3.53 11.04
CA ILE A 35 -8.18 4.44 10.15
C ILE A 35 -9.34 5.12 10.88
N ASP A 36 -10.07 4.40 11.71
CA ASP A 36 -11.18 4.97 12.50
C ASP A 36 -10.69 6.11 13.40
N THR A 37 -9.54 5.96 14.03
CA THR A 37 -8.91 7.03 14.81
C THR A 37 -8.49 8.22 13.95
N LEU A 38 -7.88 7.95 12.78
CA LEU A 38 -7.40 9.01 11.89
C LEU A 38 -8.54 9.79 11.22
N ARG A 39 -9.71 9.21 11.07
CA ARG A 39 -10.89 9.87 10.48
C ARG A 39 -11.36 11.09 11.26
N GLU A 40 -11.07 11.18 12.54
CA GLU A 40 -11.40 12.35 13.37
C GLU A 40 -10.74 13.63 12.84
N PHE A 41 -9.64 13.51 12.10
CA PHE A 41 -8.90 14.62 11.50
C PHE A 41 -9.33 14.94 10.06
N ASP A 42 -10.38 14.29 9.54
CA ASP A 42 -10.90 14.47 8.18
C ASP A 42 -9.81 14.39 7.08
N PRO A 43 -9.05 13.27 7.02
CA PRO A 43 -8.02 13.14 6.01
C PRO A 43 -8.62 13.15 4.61
N LYS A 44 -7.98 13.86 3.68
CA LYS A 44 -8.44 13.97 2.30
C LYS A 44 -8.01 12.78 1.46
N TYR A 45 -6.88 12.20 1.78
CA TYR A 45 -6.40 10.96 1.18
C TYR A 45 -5.46 10.23 2.14
N ILE A 46 -5.23 8.96 1.86
CA ILE A 46 -4.34 8.11 2.67
C ILE A 46 -3.29 7.49 1.76
N ASN A 47 -2.03 7.71 2.10
CA ASN A 47 -0.90 7.05 1.48
C ASN A 47 -0.68 5.68 2.10
N ILE A 48 -0.29 4.71 1.30
CA ILE A 48 0.00 3.34 1.75
C ILE A 48 1.40 2.99 1.31
N THR A 49 2.32 2.89 2.28
CA THR A 49 3.71 2.58 1.98
C THR A 49 3.89 1.15 1.49
N THR A 50 4.89 0.96 0.65
CA THR A 50 5.30 -0.38 0.22
C THR A 50 6.69 -0.71 0.76
N HIS A 51 6.92 -1.97 1.08
CA HIS A 51 8.20 -2.48 1.54
C HIS A 51 8.69 -3.57 0.60
N ARG A 52 9.98 -3.55 0.30
CA ARG A 52 10.62 -4.60 -0.48
C ARG A 52 10.51 -5.93 0.26
N SER A 53 10.36 -6.99 -0.52
CA SER A 53 10.58 -8.33 -0.02
C SER A 53 12.05 -8.48 0.39
N GLU A 54 12.30 -9.17 1.46
CA GLU A 54 13.65 -9.53 1.91
C GLU A 54 14.07 -10.84 1.27
N TYR A 55 15.38 -11.00 1.07
CA TYR A 55 15.95 -12.30 0.72
C TYR A 55 16.55 -12.92 1.96
N VAL A 56 16.18 -14.17 2.21
CA VAL A 56 16.78 -15.02 3.26
C VAL A 56 17.50 -16.18 2.61
N TYR A 57 18.65 -16.53 3.13
CA TYR A 57 19.49 -17.59 2.61
C TYR A 57 19.45 -18.78 3.57
N LYS A 58 19.13 -19.94 3.02
CA LYS A 58 19.17 -21.21 3.74
C LYS A 58 20.44 -21.96 3.34
N ASP A 59 21.26 -22.32 4.30
CA ASP A 59 22.42 -23.20 4.09
C ASP A 59 21.93 -24.64 3.79
N LEU A 60 22.27 -25.14 2.61
CA LEU A 60 21.93 -26.49 2.17
C LEU A 60 23.07 -27.49 2.41
N GLY A 61 24.21 -27.04 2.96
CA GLY A 61 25.44 -27.80 3.06
C GLY A 61 26.30 -27.74 1.78
N ASN A 62 27.53 -28.26 1.83
CA ASN A 62 28.46 -28.30 0.71
C ASN A 62 28.75 -26.91 0.06
N GLY A 63 28.66 -25.82 0.80
CA GLY A 63 28.85 -24.46 0.31
C GLY A 63 27.71 -23.93 -0.57
N LEU A 64 26.57 -24.61 -0.61
CA LEU A 64 25.38 -24.19 -1.34
C LEU A 64 24.38 -23.47 -0.44
N PHE A 65 23.78 -22.41 -0.97
CA PHE A 65 22.73 -21.63 -0.30
C PHE A 65 21.51 -21.54 -1.19
N GLN A 66 20.34 -21.71 -0.59
CA GLN A 66 19.07 -21.44 -1.25
C GLN A 66 18.63 -20.02 -0.90
N ARG A 67 18.40 -19.21 -1.93
CA ARG A 67 17.85 -17.87 -1.77
C ARG A 67 16.32 -17.92 -1.84
N ASN A 68 15.68 -17.53 -0.75
CA ASN A 68 14.22 -17.44 -0.66
C ASN A 68 13.80 -15.98 -0.52
N ARG A 69 12.72 -15.64 -1.21
CA ARG A 69 12.09 -14.31 -1.09
C ARG A 69 11.08 -14.36 0.06
N LEU A 70 11.20 -13.44 1.00
CA LEU A 70 10.31 -13.34 2.15
C LEU A 70 9.51 -12.05 2.08
N ARG A 71 8.19 -12.17 2.08
CA ARG A 71 7.26 -11.06 2.17
C ARG A 71 6.64 -11.04 3.56
N ARG A 72 6.78 -9.92 4.26
CA ARG A 72 6.33 -9.76 5.64
C ARG A 72 5.01 -9.02 5.79
N ARG A 73 4.57 -8.29 4.76
CA ARG A 73 3.39 -7.44 4.79
C ARG A 73 2.49 -7.69 3.58
N PRO A 74 1.16 -7.47 3.70
CA PRO A 74 0.29 -7.50 2.53
C PRO A 74 0.70 -6.41 1.53
N GLY A 75 0.34 -6.61 0.28
CA GLY A 75 0.59 -5.62 -0.78
C GLY A 75 -0.26 -4.37 -0.63
N THR A 76 0.25 -3.27 -1.15
CA THR A 76 -0.45 -1.98 -1.10
C THR A 76 -1.77 -2.00 -1.83
N VAL A 77 -1.92 -2.81 -2.88
CA VAL A 77 -3.19 -2.98 -3.62
C VAL A 77 -4.28 -3.53 -2.72
N ALA A 78 -4.00 -4.60 -1.97
CA ALA A 78 -4.98 -5.20 -1.07
C ALA A 78 -5.41 -4.24 0.05
N VAL A 79 -4.45 -3.54 0.64
CA VAL A 79 -4.70 -2.54 1.69
C VAL A 79 -5.49 -1.35 1.14
N ALA A 80 -5.13 -0.85 -0.04
CA ALA A 80 -5.84 0.23 -0.72
C ALA A 80 -7.29 -0.15 -1.02
N ALA A 81 -7.52 -1.34 -1.56
CA ALA A 81 -8.86 -1.85 -1.83
C ALA A 81 -9.71 -1.92 -0.56
N ALA A 82 -9.15 -2.43 0.53
CA ALA A 82 -9.85 -2.53 1.82
C ALA A 82 -10.26 -1.16 2.36
N ILE A 83 -9.35 -0.19 2.34
CA ILE A 83 -9.63 1.18 2.83
C ILE A 83 -10.66 1.87 1.94
N GLN A 84 -10.45 1.86 0.63
CA GLN A 84 -11.35 2.51 -0.31
C GLN A 84 -12.76 1.94 -0.21
N ASN A 85 -12.90 0.62 -0.16
CA ASN A 85 -14.20 -0.04 -0.09
C ASN A 85 -14.96 0.27 1.22
N LYS A 86 -14.25 0.30 2.34
CA LYS A 86 -14.91 0.53 3.64
C LYS A 86 -15.18 2.01 3.92
N TYR A 87 -14.25 2.89 3.58
CA TYR A 87 -14.29 4.28 4.02
C TYR A 87 -14.61 5.28 2.93
N ASN A 88 -14.57 4.87 1.67
CA ASN A 88 -14.73 5.74 0.51
C ASN A 88 -13.77 6.96 0.54
N ILE A 89 -12.54 6.74 1.01
CA ILE A 89 -11.47 7.74 1.05
C ILE A 89 -10.54 7.49 -0.13
N THR A 90 -10.05 8.55 -0.75
CA THR A 90 -9.01 8.46 -1.79
C THR A 90 -7.76 7.82 -1.21
N VAL A 91 -7.26 6.79 -1.87
CA VAL A 91 -6.05 6.07 -1.48
C VAL A 91 -4.95 6.28 -2.50
N VAL A 92 -3.71 6.37 -2.01
CA VAL A 92 -2.51 6.54 -2.83
C VAL A 92 -1.54 5.41 -2.48
N PRO A 93 -1.68 4.24 -3.11
CA PRO A 93 -0.71 3.16 -2.91
C PRO A 93 0.65 3.54 -3.50
N HIS A 94 1.71 3.27 -2.75
CA HIS A 94 3.08 3.44 -3.22
C HIS A 94 3.51 2.21 -4.01
N ILE A 95 4.26 2.43 -5.09
CA ILE A 95 4.82 1.38 -5.94
C ILE A 95 6.33 1.59 -6.03
N LEU A 96 7.09 0.51 -5.82
CA LEU A 96 8.54 0.52 -6.06
C LEU A 96 8.84 0.20 -7.52
N CYS A 97 9.68 1.01 -8.16
CA CYS A 97 10.17 0.77 -9.52
C CYS A 97 11.35 -0.20 -9.59
N SER A 98 11.76 -0.79 -8.48
CA SER A 98 12.88 -1.73 -8.41
C SER A 98 12.53 -2.99 -7.65
N GLY A 99 13.15 -4.10 -8.02
CA GLY A 99 12.89 -5.40 -7.42
C GLY A 99 11.67 -6.12 -7.98
N PHE A 100 11.05 -5.59 -9.03
CA PHE A 100 9.93 -6.18 -9.77
C PHE A 100 10.26 -6.30 -11.24
N THR A 101 9.71 -7.31 -11.90
CA THR A 101 9.75 -7.43 -13.36
C THR A 101 8.74 -6.44 -13.98
N ARG A 102 8.89 -6.22 -15.29
CA ARG A 102 7.90 -5.46 -16.05
C ARG A 102 6.51 -6.07 -15.95
N GLU A 103 6.41 -7.39 -16.04
CA GLU A 103 5.14 -8.11 -15.94
C GLU A 103 4.49 -7.95 -14.56
N GLU A 104 5.26 -8.07 -13.48
CA GLU A 104 4.76 -7.87 -12.12
C GLU A 104 4.22 -6.45 -11.93
N THR A 105 4.92 -5.45 -12.46
CA THR A 105 4.47 -4.05 -12.43
C THR A 105 3.17 -3.87 -13.22
N GLU A 106 3.09 -4.46 -14.40
CA GLU A 106 1.88 -4.40 -15.25
C GLU A 106 0.68 -5.03 -14.54
N TYR A 107 0.84 -6.18 -13.88
CA TYR A 107 -0.23 -6.83 -13.13
C TYR A 107 -0.72 -5.96 -11.96
N VAL A 108 0.17 -5.31 -11.25
CA VAL A 108 -0.22 -4.37 -10.18
C VAL A 108 -1.05 -3.21 -10.75
N LEU A 109 -0.65 -2.67 -11.89
CA LEU A 109 -1.39 -1.58 -12.54
C LEU A 109 -2.78 -2.03 -13.04
N LEU A 110 -2.89 -3.26 -13.54
CA LEU A 110 -4.18 -3.85 -13.93
C LEU A 110 -5.12 -4.02 -12.73
N ASP A 111 -4.60 -4.49 -11.61
CA ASP A 111 -5.38 -4.64 -10.37
C ASP A 111 -5.88 -3.28 -9.87
N LEU A 112 -5.02 -2.27 -9.88
CA LEU A 112 -5.38 -0.91 -9.49
C LEU A 112 -6.41 -0.29 -10.43
N GLN A 113 -6.27 -0.50 -11.73
CA GLN A 113 -7.26 -0.07 -12.72
C GLN A 113 -8.62 -0.71 -12.47
N PHE A 114 -8.65 -2.02 -12.23
CA PHE A 114 -9.88 -2.74 -11.91
C PHE A 114 -10.58 -2.19 -10.67
N LEU A 115 -9.80 -1.79 -9.66
CA LEU A 115 -10.31 -1.20 -8.42
C LEU A 115 -10.64 0.29 -8.55
N ASN A 116 -10.47 0.89 -9.73
CA ASN A 116 -10.61 2.33 -9.97
C ASN A 116 -9.73 3.18 -9.03
N ILE A 117 -8.55 2.69 -8.72
CA ILE A 117 -7.52 3.43 -7.96
C ILE A 117 -6.58 4.08 -8.98
N THR A 118 -6.65 5.40 -9.09
CA THR A 118 -5.98 6.18 -10.14
C THR A 118 -4.81 7.03 -9.63
N GLU A 119 -4.68 7.15 -8.32
CA GLU A 119 -3.64 7.93 -7.67
C GLU A 119 -2.55 7.02 -7.12
N LEU A 120 -1.32 7.23 -7.56
CA LEU A 120 -0.16 6.41 -7.19
C LEU A 120 1.01 7.30 -6.81
N LEU A 121 1.86 6.83 -5.90
CA LEU A 121 3.19 7.37 -5.67
C LEU A 121 4.24 6.34 -6.14
N VAL A 122 5.12 6.78 -7.04
CA VAL A 122 6.13 5.91 -7.69
C VAL A 122 7.54 6.36 -7.31
#